data_d62df36ba510b5d017bcc00dfab0a69a
#
_entry.id   d62df36ba510b5d017bcc00dfab0a69a
#
_cell.length_a   1.000
_cell.length_b   1.000
_cell.length_c   1.000
_cell.angle_alpha   90.00
_cell.angle_beta   90.00
_cell.angle_gamma   90.00
#
_symmetry.space_group_name_H-M   'P 1'
#
loop_
_entity.id
_entity.type
_entity.pdbx_description
1 polymer ?
#
loop_
_entity_poly.entity_id
_entity_poly.type
_entity_poly.pdbx_seq_one_letter_code
_entity_poly.pdbx_strand_id
1 'polypeptide(L)'
;MAKLAGSDVKMIRLNPEWSVENAASIPLEEELSIDDYKGKRLIITLPGAGGFCNKEFDLVKENEDKFKAAGADAVIVVVGTDILSNAGRGLPNLLQDVSQEFGNANKLTLEGVKSRYLNRAVIAVDASGEEVAREDAELLGCRTVNSLLDVACL
;
A
#
# COMPACT_ATOMS: atom_id res chain seq x y z
N MET A 1 4.49 -10.03 19.94
CA MET A 1 4.13 -9.72 18.55
C MET A 1 5.39 -9.72 17.71
N ALA A 2 5.24 -10.07 16.45
CA ALA A 2 6.39 -10.18 15.54
C ALA A 2 6.50 -8.95 14.65
N LYS A 3 7.71 -8.65 14.20
CA LYS A 3 7.92 -7.67 13.14
C LYS A 3 7.14 -8.06 11.90
N LEU A 4 6.67 -7.06 11.16
CA LEU A 4 6.00 -7.29 9.87
C LEU A 4 6.94 -8.05 8.93
N ALA A 5 6.47 -9.17 8.40
CA ALA A 5 7.21 -9.94 7.43
C ALA A 5 7.43 -9.12 6.15
N GLY A 6 8.63 -9.19 5.58
CA GLY A 6 8.94 -8.50 4.33
C GLY A 6 9.00 -6.98 4.42
N SER A 7 9.08 -6.41 5.63
CA SER A 7 9.13 -4.95 5.80
C SER A 7 10.37 -4.30 5.17
N ASP A 8 11.41 -5.07 4.94
CA ASP A 8 12.67 -4.62 4.32
C ASP A 8 12.70 -4.83 2.79
N VAL A 9 11.67 -5.44 2.22
CA VAL A 9 11.61 -5.67 0.77
C VAL A 9 11.56 -4.34 0.02
N LYS A 10 12.44 -4.17 -0.95
CA LYS A 10 12.44 -2.97 -1.80
C LYS A 10 11.31 -3.05 -2.83
N MET A 11 10.49 -2.02 -2.83
CA MET A 11 9.37 -1.86 -3.76
C MET A 11 9.54 -0.54 -4.53
N ILE A 12 8.83 -0.40 -5.62
CA ILE A 12 8.95 0.78 -6.48
C ILE A 12 7.83 1.76 -6.19
N ARG A 13 8.21 3.03 -5.97
CA ARG A 13 7.30 4.16 -5.85
C ARG A 13 7.50 5.06 -7.06
N LEU A 14 6.41 5.40 -7.77
CA LEU A 14 6.46 6.49 -8.73
C LEU A 14 6.41 7.81 -7.96
N ASN A 15 7.36 8.69 -8.28
CA ASN A 15 7.43 9.97 -7.62
C ASN A 15 6.24 10.85 -8.05
N PRO A 16 5.32 11.21 -7.15
CA PRO A 16 4.15 12.01 -7.51
C PRO A 16 4.49 13.44 -7.94
N GLU A 17 5.70 13.90 -7.61
CA GLU A 17 6.19 15.22 -8.00
C GLU A 17 6.84 15.24 -9.38
N TRP A 18 7.09 14.06 -9.97
CA TRP A 18 7.72 13.98 -11.27
C TRP A 18 6.82 14.56 -12.37
N SER A 19 7.43 15.31 -13.27
CA SER A 19 6.79 15.82 -14.48
C SER A 19 7.82 15.91 -15.60
N VAL A 20 7.36 16.11 -16.84
CA VAL A 20 8.26 16.28 -17.97
C VAL A 20 9.17 17.49 -17.76
N GLU A 21 8.65 18.55 -17.16
CA GLU A 21 9.38 19.79 -16.92
C GLU A 21 10.55 19.61 -15.92
N ASN A 22 10.38 18.75 -14.92
CA ASN A 22 11.40 18.54 -13.88
C ASN A 22 12.13 17.20 -14.00
N ALA A 23 11.96 16.48 -15.10
CA ALA A 23 12.52 15.13 -15.30
C ALA A 23 14.04 15.08 -15.16
N ALA A 24 14.74 16.18 -15.39
CA ALA A 24 16.20 16.22 -15.25
C ALA A 24 16.67 16.25 -13.78
N SER A 25 15.82 16.70 -12.86
CA SER A 25 16.17 16.88 -11.44
C SER A 25 15.48 15.90 -10.51
N ILE A 26 14.33 15.33 -10.90
CA ILE A 26 13.53 14.43 -10.06
C ILE A 26 13.44 13.07 -10.76
N PRO A 27 13.82 11.97 -10.08
CA PRO A 27 13.70 10.64 -10.66
C PRO A 27 12.23 10.23 -10.77
N LEU A 28 11.90 9.53 -11.85
CA LEU A 28 10.56 8.99 -12.05
C LEU A 28 10.22 7.92 -11.00
N GLU A 29 11.17 7.07 -10.69
CA GLU A 29 11.00 5.92 -9.80
C GLU A 29 11.96 6.02 -8.61
N GLU A 30 11.48 5.55 -7.46
CA GLU A 30 12.26 5.42 -6.24
C GLU A 30 12.08 4.02 -5.68
N GLU A 31 13.12 3.48 -5.06
CA GLU A 31 13.01 2.22 -4.32
C GLU A 31 12.82 2.53 -2.84
N LEU A 32 11.74 2.00 -2.27
CA LEU A 32 11.40 2.14 -0.85
C LEU A 32 10.91 0.83 -0.28
N SER A 33 11.13 0.65 1.01
CA SER A 33 10.55 -0.45 1.78
C SER A 33 9.60 0.09 2.85
N ILE A 34 8.84 -0.77 3.49
CA ILE A 34 7.98 -0.36 4.62
C ILE A 34 8.85 0.21 5.76
N ASP A 35 10.06 -0.32 5.94
CA ASP A 35 10.98 0.18 6.97
C ASP A 35 11.49 1.60 6.71
N ASP A 36 11.41 2.10 5.49
CA ASP A 36 11.78 3.47 5.17
C ASP A 36 10.77 4.50 5.69
N TYR A 37 9.56 4.07 6.01
CA TYR A 37 8.55 4.89 6.65
C TYR A 37 8.63 4.73 8.17
N LYS A 38 8.38 5.81 8.90
CA LYS A 38 8.53 5.84 10.36
C LYS A 38 7.18 6.03 11.06
N GLY A 39 7.16 5.72 12.35
CA GLY A 39 5.98 5.86 13.18
C GLY A 39 4.98 4.73 12.98
N LYS A 40 3.72 4.99 13.31
CA LYS A 40 2.63 4.04 13.08
C LYS A 40 2.26 4.06 11.62
N ARG A 41 2.22 2.88 10.99
CA ARG A 41 1.99 2.74 9.56
C ARG A 41 0.77 1.89 9.31
N LEU A 42 -0.07 2.37 8.42
CA LEU A 42 -1.21 1.60 7.92
C LEU A 42 -0.88 1.17 6.49
N ILE A 43 -0.87 -0.12 6.25
CA ILE A 43 -0.56 -0.69 4.93
C ILE A 43 -1.85 -1.26 4.36
N ILE A 44 -2.22 -0.77 3.18
CA ILE A 44 -3.42 -1.21 2.47
C ILE A 44 -2.96 -1.88 1.18
N THR A 45 -3.21 -3.18 1.06
CA THR A 45 -2.84 -3.92 -0.14
C THR A 45 -4.01 -4.03 -1.10
N LEU A 46 -3.71 -3.95 -2.38
CA LEU A 46 -4.68 -3.99 -3.46
C LEU A 46 -4.13 -4.85 -4.60
N PRO A 47 -5.00 -5.55 -5.36
CA PRO A 47 -4.52 -6.37 -6.47
C PRO A 47 -3.72 -5.59 -7.51
N GLY A 48 -4.16 -4.39 -7.86
CA GLY A 48 -3.50 -3.60 -8.89
C GLY A 48 -4.42 -2.55 -9.48
N ALA A 49 -4.92 -2.79 -10.68
CA ALA A 49 -5.83 -1.89 -11.38
C ALA A 49 -7.22 -2.51 -11.54
N GLY A 50 -8.20 -1.71 -11.91
CA GLY A 50 -9.58 -2.13 -12.16
C GLY A 50 -10.59 -1.33 -11.35
N GLY A 51 -11.90 -1.58 -11.57
CA GLY A 51 -12.96 -0.77 -10.99
C GLY A 51 -12.97 -0.74 -9.46
N PHE A 52 -12.82 -1.90 -8.82
CA PHE A 52 -12.80 -1.96 -7.35
C PHE A 52 -11.54 -1.32 -6.78
N CYS A 53 -10.39 -1.55 -7.40
CA CYS A 53 -9.13 -0.93 -6.96
C CYS A 53 -9.20 0.59 -7.12
N ASN A 54 -9.73 1.07 -8.23
CA ASN A 54 -9.87 2.51 -8.46
C ASN A 54 -10.75 3.17 -7.41
N LYS A 55 -11.84 2.54 -7.02
CA LYS A 55 -12.71 3.03 -5.94
C LYS A 55 -11.97 3.10 -4.62
N GLU A 56 -11.16 2.09 -4.29
CA GLU A 56 -10.39 2.08 -3.05
C GLU A 56 -9.26 3.12 -3.06
N PHE A 57 -8.60 3.34 -4.19
CA PHE A 57 -7.61 4.41 -4.32
C PHE A 57 -8.23 5.77 -4.00
N ASP A 58 -9.39 6.06 -4.60
CA ASP A 58 -10.08 7.31 -4.37
C ASP A 58 -10.54 7.43 -2.90
N LEU A 59 -11.02 6.34 -2.33
CA LEU A 59 -11.45 6.30 -0.93
C LEU A 59 -10.30 6.59 0.02
N VAL A 60 -9.13 5.98 -0.20
CA VAL A 60 -7.95 6.23 0.62
C VAL A 60 -7.48 7.67 0.49
N LYS A 61 -7.43 8.18 -0.73
CA LYS A 61 -7.03 9.57 -0.99
C LYS A 61 -7.95 10.58 -0.33
N GLU A 62 -9.26 10.38 -0.44
CA GLU A 62 -10.26 11.30 0.12
C GLU A 62 -10.30 11.27 1.65
N ASN A 63 -9.87 10.18 2.27
CA ASN A 63 -9.98 9.98 3.71
C ASN A 63 -8.62 9.94 4.42
N GLU A 64 -7.55 10.41 3.78
CA GLU A 64 -6.21 10.41 4.36
C GLU A 64 -6.17 11.09 5.73
N ASP A 65 -6.88 12.22 5.88
CA ASP A 65 -6.95 12.94 7.16
C ASP A 65 -7.59 12.10 8.26
N LYS A 66 -8.58 11.27 7.92
CA LYS A 66 -9.23 10.38 8.89
C LYS A 66 -8.28 9.30 9.37
N PHE A 67 -7.46 8.74 8.49
CA PHE A 67 -6.46 7.75 8.87
C PHE A 67 -5.40 8.36 9.78
N LYS A 68 -4.95 9.57 9.49
CA LYS A 68 -4.01 10.29 10.34
C LYS A 68 -4.61 10.62 11.70
N ALA A 69 -5.85 11.04 11.74
CA ALA A 69 -6.58 11.30 13.00
C ALA A 69 -6.75 10.03 13.84
N ALA A 70 -6.84 8.86 13.18
CA ALA A 70 -6.91 7.57 13.84
C ALA A 70 -5.55 7.07 14.37
N GLY A 71 -4.47 7.78 14.10
CA GLY A 71 -3.13 7.50 14.63
C GLY A 71 -2.10 7.04 13.63
N ALA A 72 -2.45 6.93 12.34
CA ALA A 72 -1.49 6.52 11.31
C ALA A 72 -0.57 7.69 10.94
N ASP A 73 0.72 7.56 11.20
CA ASP A 73 1.72 8.54 10.76
C ASP A 73 1.98 8.46 9.25
N ALA A 74 1.81 7.27 8.68
CA ALA A 74 1.88 7.05 7.24
C ALA A 74 0.82 6.06 6.80
N VAL A 75 0.21 6.33 5.65
CA VAL A 75 -0.70 5.40 4.96
C VAL A 75 -0.01 4.96 3.68
N ILE A 76 0.27 3.68 3.57
CA ILE A 76 1.03 3.10 2.45
C ILE A 76 0.11 2.16 1.69
N VAL A 77 -0.03 2.39 0.39
CA VAL A 77 -0.79 1.51 -0.49
C VAL A 77 0.18 0.65 -1.28
N VAL A 78 0.05 -0.66 -1.19
CA VAL A 78 0.89 -1.61 -1.91
C VAL A 78 0.04 -2.35 -2.95
N VAL A 79 0.48 -2.31 -4.20
CA VAL A 79 -0.17 -3.00 -5.30
C VAL A 79 0.76 -4.08 -5.88
N GLY A 80 0.16 -5.11 -6.44
CA GLY A 80 0.91 -6.20 -7.06
C GLY A 80 1.27 -5.96 -8.52
N THR A 81 0.51 -5.14 -9.22
CA THR A 81 0.68 -4.93 -10.66
C THR A 81 0.67 -3.46 -11.04
N ASP A 82 1.29 -3.19 -12.17
CA ASP A 82 1.15 -1.98 -13.00
C ASP A 82 0.95 -0.66 -12.26
N ILE A 83 2.03 -0.22 -11.63
CA ILE A 83 2.04 1.07 -10.93
C ILE A 83 1.78 2.25 -11.88
N LEU A 84 2.14 2.12 -13.16
CA LEU A 84 1.96 3.19 -14.14
C LEU A 84 0.49 3.54 -14.35
N SER A 85 -0.39 2.53 -14.34
CA SER A 85 -1.83 2.78 -14.49
C SER A 85 -2.43 3.48 -13.28
N ASN A 86 -1.72 3.47 -12.15
CA ASN A 86 -2.14 4.09 -10.90
C ASN A 86 -1.46 5.44 -10.64
N ALA A 87 -0.50 5.83 -11.49
CA ALA A 87 0.30 7.04 -11.30
C ALA A 87 -0.54 8.31 -11.18
N GLY A 88 -1.66 8.38 -11.87
CA GLY A 88 -2.57 9.52 -11.84
C GLY A 88 -3.50 9.58 -10.63
N ARG A 89 -3.42 8.63 -9.71
CA ARG A 89 -4.30 8.59 -8.52
C ARG A 89 -3.93 9.59 -7.45
N GLY A 90 -2.70 10.13 -7.50
CA GLY A 90 -2.27 11.15 -6.55
C GLY A 90 -2.01 10.64 -5.14
N LEU A 91 -1.80 9.34 -4.98
CA LEU A 91 -1.42 8.75 -3.69
C LEU A 91 0.07 8.93 -3.47
N PRO A 92 0.50 9.61 -2.40
CA PRO A 92 1.92 9.91 -2.20
C PRO A 92 2.76 8.66 -1.89
N ASN A 93 2.16 7.64 -1.31
CA ASN A 93 2.85 6.43 -0.85
C ASN A 93 2.27 5.18 -1.52
N LEU A 94 2.23 5.19 -2.85
CA LEU A 94 1.81 4.04 -3.65
C LEU A 94 3.05 3.25 -4.06
N LEU A 95 3.16 2.02 -3.59
CA LEU A 95 4.29 1.13 -3.87
C LEU A 95 3.84 -0.07 -4.69
N GLN A 96 4.71 -0.51 -5.60
CA GLN A 96 4.51 -1.76 -6.34
C GLN A 96 5.49 -2.82 -5.85
N ASP A 97 4.96 -3.99 -5.47
CA ASP A 97 5.75 -5.16 -5.05
C ASP A 97 6.23 -5.94 -6.29
N VAL A 98 7.23 -5.39 -6.96
CA VAL A 98 7.71 -5.92 -8.26
C VAL A 98 8.27 -7.33 -8.12
N SER A 99 9.04 -7.59 -7.06
CA SER A 99 9.65 -8.91 -6.82
C SER A 99 8.65 -9.94 -6.29
N GLN A 100 7.48 -9.50 -5.84
CA GLN A 100 6.47 -10.31 -5.15
C GLN A 100 6.94 -10.86 -3.79
N GLU A 101 8.09 -10.45 -3.31
CA GLU A 101 8.64 -10.92 -2.03
C GLU A 101 7.80 -10.44 -0.84
N PHE A 102 7.32 -9.20 -0.89
CA PHE A 102 6.43 -8.68 0.17
C PHE A 102 5.12 -9.48 0.21
N GLY A 103 4.50 -9.69 -0.94
CA GLY A 103 3.27 -10.48 -1.04
C GLY A 103 3.45 -11.91 -0.57
N ASN A 104 4.55 -12.56 -0.98
CA ASN A 104 4.87 -13.92 -0.56
C ASN A 104 5.11 -14.01 0.95
N ALA A 105 5.88 -13.09 1.50
CA ALA A 105 6.19 -13.05 2.94
C ALA A 105 4.92 -12.89 3.79
N ASN A 106 3.93 -12.17 3.28
CA ASN A 106 2.68 -11.88 3.98
C ASN A 106 1.51 -12.78 3.57
N LYS A 107 1.76 -13.79 2.75
CA LYS A 107 0.76 -14.75 2.26
C LYS A 107 -0.38 -14.05 1.50
N LEU A 108 -0.04 -13.04 0.73
CA LEU A 108 -0.98 -12.25 -0.07
C LEU A 108 -0.99 -12.61 -1.55
N THR A 109 -0.09 -13.48 -1.99
CA THR A 109 -0.07 -13.95 -3.37
C THR A 109 -1.21 -14.91 -3.63
N LEU A 110 -1.80 -14.82 -4.82
CA LEU A 110 -2.95 -15.63 -5.20
C LEU A 110 -2.50 -16.88 -5.95
N GLU A 111 -2.87 -18.04 -5.44
CA GLU A 111 -2.57 -19.32 -6.09
C GLU A 111 -3.38 -19.46 -7.40
N GLY A 112 -2.75 -20.06 -8.42
CA GLY A 112 -3.40 -20.34 -9.69
C GLY A 112 -3.65 -19.13 -10.59
N VAL A 113 -3.26 -17.95 -10.15
CA VAL A 113 -3.34 -16.72 -10.95
C VAL A 113 -1.96 -16.37 -11.46
N LYS A 114 -1.80 -16.27 -12.78
CA LYS A 114 -0.51 -15.94 -13.41
C LYS A 114 -0.16 -14.45 -13.33
N SER A 115 -0.99 -13.65 -12.70
CA SER A 115 -0.75 -12.23 -12.56
C SER A 115 -0.06 -11.93 -11.22
N ARG A 116 0.47 -10.70 -11.11
CA ARG A 116 1.14 -10.22 -9.90
C ARG A 116 0.16 -9.59 -8.91
N TYR A 117 -1.11 -10.01 -8.94
CA TYR A 117 -2.11 -9.46 -8.05
C TYR A 117 -1.82 -9.85 -6.59
N LEU A 118 -1.92 -8.87 -5.71
CA LEU A 118 -1.96 -9.11 -4.28
C LEU A 118 -3.40 -9.27 -3.82
N ASN A 119 -3.62 -10.10 -2.80
CA ASN A 119 -4.91 -10.12 -2.15
C ASN A 119 -5.13 -8.84 -1.35
N ARG A 120 -6.38 -8.50 -1.06
CA ARG A 120 -6.70 -7.31 -0.28
C ARG A 120 -6.47 -7.59 1.19
N ALA A 121 -5.70 -6.69 1.83
CA ALA A 121 -5.48 -6.73 3.27
C ALA A 121 -5.27 -5.31 3.78
N VAL A 122 -5.48 -5.12 5.06
CA VAL A 122 -5.06 -3.91 5.76
C VAL A 122 -4.26 -4.35 6.99
N ILE A 123 -3.10 -3.77 7.16
CA ILE A 123 -2.13 -4.16 8.18
C ILE A 123 -1.71 -2.91 8.94
N ALA A 124 -1.85 -2.94 10.25
CA ALA A 124 -1.35 -1.87 11.12
C ALA A 124 0.00 -2.29 11.73
N VAL A 125 0.96 -1.39 11.64
CA VAL A 125 2.32 -1.59 12.15
C VAL A 125 2.63 -0.47 13.11
N ASP A 126 3.15 -0.80 14.29
CA ASP A 126 3.52 0.20 15.29
C ASP A 126 4.87 0.87 14.96
N ALA A 127 5.26 1.83 15.79
CA ALA A 127 6.50 2.58 15.57
C ALA A 127 7.76 1.71 15.65
N SER A 128 7.70 0.55 16.32
CA SER A 128 8.82 -0.38 16.41
C SER A 128 8.92 -1.33 15.21
N GLY A 129 7.93 -1.33 14.32
CA GLY A 129 7.90 -2.20 13.16
C GLY A 129 7.13 -3.50 13.36
N GLU A 130 6.43 -3.65 14.48
CA GLU A 130 5.64 -4.84 14.79
C GLU A 130 4.24 -4.74 14.19
N GLU A 131 3.76 -5.84 13.60
CA GLU A 131 2.38 -5.96 13.15
C GLU A 131 1.46 -6.07 14.37
N VAL A 132 0.57 -5.10 14.54
CA VAL A 132 -0.33 -5.05 15.70
C VAL A 132 -1.76 -5.40 15.35
N ALA A 133 -2.15 -5.29 14.09
CA ALA A 133 -3.48 -5.67 13.62
C ALA A 133 -3.45 -6.00 12.14
N ARG A 134 -4.37 -6.85 11.72
CA ARG A 134 -4.50 -7.25 10.32
C ARG A 134 -5.91 -7.71 10.02
N GLU A 135 -6.40 -7.34 8.85
CA GLU A 135 -7.65 -7.84 8.32
C GLU A 135 -7.49 -8.14 6.83
N ASP A 136 -7.81 -9.36 6.42
CA ASP A 136 -7.83 -9.76 5.03
C ASP A 136 -9.23 -9.56 4.46
N ALA A 137 -9.33 -9.21 3.19
CA ALA A 137 -10.60 -8.96 2.51
C ALA A 137 -10.67 -9.75 1.20
N GLU A 138 -11.87 -9.81 0.62
CA GLU A 138 -12.09 -10.49 -0.65
C GLU A 138 -11.39 -9.76 -1.80
N LEU A 139 -10.90 -10.54 -2.77
CA LEU A 139 -10.24 -10.01 -3.95
C LEU A 139 -11.14 -9.07 -4.75
N LEU A 140 -12.40 -9.46 -4.95
CA LEU A 140 -13.38 -8.67 -5.67
C LEU A 140 -14.29 -7.95 -4.70
N GLY A 141 -14.14 -6.65 -4.58
CA GLY A 141 -14.94 -5.82 -3.71
C GLY A 141 -14.19 -4.56 -3.29
N CYS A 142 -14.93 -3.57 -2.85
CA CYS A 142 -14.37 -2.34 -2.32
C CYS A 142 -14.67 -2.28 -0.81
N ARG A 143 -13.62 -2.12 0.00
CA ARG A 143 -13.78 -1.97 1.45
C ARG A 143 -14.36 -0.61 1.77
N THR A 144 -15.01 -0.50 2.93
CA THR A 144 -15.48 0.79 3.43
C THR A 144 -14.37 1.50 4.20
N VAL A 145 -14.45 2.81 4.30
CA VAL A 145 -13.48 3.58 5.11
C VAL A 145 -13.52 3.13 6.57
N ASN A 146 -14.69 2.78 7.11
CA ASN A 146 -14.81 2.33 8.49
C ASN A 146 -14.08 1.01 8.74
N SER A 147 -14.13 0.06 7.80
CA SER A 147 -13.41 -1.20 7.95
C SER A 147 -11.89 -1.00 7.97
N LEU A 148 -11.38 -0.04 7.19
CA LEU A 148 -9.96 0.30 7.19
C LEU A 148 -9.57 1.05 8.47
N LEU A 149 -10.42 1.96 8.94
CA LEU A 149 -10.19 2.71 10.18
C LEU A 149 -10.20 1.81 11.41
N ASP A 150 -11.03 0.78 11.44
CA ASP A 150 -11.08 -0.17 12.55
C ASP A 150 -9.71 -0.84 12.78
N VAL A 151 -8.99 -1.14 11.72
CA VAL A 151 -7.62 -1.67 11.82
C VAL A 151 -6.63 -0.58 12.24
N ALA A 152 -6.78 0.63 11.71
CA ALA A 152 -5.87 1.75 11.99
C ALA A 152 -5.91 2.18 13.47
N CYS A 153 -7.06 2.05 14.12
CA CYS A 153 -7.24 2.42 15.53
C CYS A 153 -6.67 1.41 16.53
N LEU A 154 -6.25 0.27 16.06
CA LEU A 154 -5.64 -0.77 16.90
C LEU A 154 -4.12 -0.59 17.00
#